data_22221e89c944a3ab4c7c78532becabf2
#
_entry.id   22221e89c944a3ab4c7c78532becabf2
#
_cell.length_a   1.000
_cell.length_b   1.000
_cell.length_c   1.000
_cell.angle_alpha   90.00
_cell.angle_beta   90.00
_cell.angle_gamma   90.00
#
_symmetry.space_group_name_H-M   'P 1'
#
loop_
_entity.id
_entity.type
_entity.pdbx_description
1 polymer ?
#
loop_
_entity_poly.entity_id
_entity_poly.type
_entity_poly.pdbx_seq_one_letter_code
_entity_poly.pdbx_strand_id
1 'polypeptide(L)'
;MAATRSRAKAREAYDPSFFEKLAAAEDRHFWFRARNRVIGTLAAQLTAGLPAGFRVLEVGCGTGAVLRALERACPRGTVVGMDFFGEGLRHAHRRGSRLVQADLHAPPFAVGFDLVGLFDVVEHLPDDVRVLSDLARLLAPGGALLVTVPAGRELWSWYDEAVRHRRRYEPTELAARLGEAGYAVEYLSPYMSPIFPLVWLRRKLARAGRPPSDAESHALAEGEFRVVPGLNELLDWCLAPEVRRIARRRTLPFGTSIVAVARRR
;
A
#
# COMPACT_ATOMS: atom_id res chain seq x y z
N MET A 1 -29.75 -2.22 6.49
CA MET A 1 -29.22 -3.61 6.44
C MET A 1 -27.98 -3.75 5.54
N ALA A 2 -27.92 -3.20 4.33
CA ALA A 2 -26.73 -3.30 3.45
C ALA A 2 -25.47 -2.62 4.06
N ALA A 3 -25.60 -1.40 4.58
CA ALA A 3 -24.48 -0.67 5.22
C ALA A 3 -23.90 -1.37 6.47
N THR A 4 -24.74 -2.06 7.25
CA THR A 4 -24.31 -2.82 8.43
C THR A 4 -23.52 -4.06 8.04
N ARG A 5 -23.94 -4.76 6.96
CA ARG A 5 -23.20 -5.92 6.42
C ARG A 5 -21.86 -5.50 5.79
N SER A 6 -21.80 -4.36 5.11
CA SER A 6 -20.55 -3.82 4.55
C SER A 6 -19.57 -3.46 5.66
N ARG A 7 -20.02 -2.83 6.75
CA ARG A 7 -19.18 -2.53 7.92
C ARG A 7 -18.63 -3.77 8.63
N ALA A 8 -19.43 -4.83 8.77
CA ALA A 8 -18.95 -6.08 9.36
C ALA A 8 -17.85 -6.70 8.49
N LYS A 9 -18.06 -6.83 7.18
CA LYS A 9 -17.06 -7.37 6.24
C LYS A 9 -15.76 -6.54 6.20
N ALA A 10 -15.86 -5.23 6.24
CA ALA A 10 -14.67 -4.37 6.27
C ALA A 10 -13.86 -4.56 7.56
N ARG A 11 -14.52 -4.67 8.71
CA ARG A 11 -13.86 -4.95 10.00
C ARG A 11 -13.25 -6.36 10.07
N GLU A 12 -13.74 -7.31 9.28
CA GLU A 12 -13.10 -8.61 9.09
C GLU A 12 -11.82 -8.50 8.24
N ALA A 13 -11.76 -7.53 7.33
CA ALA A 13 -10.61 -7.31 6.45
C ALA A 13 -9.48 -6.51 7.11
N TYR A 14 -9.79 -5.58 8.02
CA TYR A 14 -8.80 -4.73 8.69
C TYR A 14 -9.23 -4.37 10.11
N ASP A 15 -8.27 -4.25 11.03
CA ASP A 15 -8.54 -3.80 12.41
C ASP A 15 -8.28 -2.30 12.57
N PRO A 16 -9.35 -1.49 12.78
CA PRO A 16 -9.21 -0.05 12.91
C PRO A 16 -8.39 0.43 14.12
N SER A 17 -8.12 -0.44 15.09
CA SER A 17 -7.31 -0.09 16.28
C SER A 17 -5.86 0.26 15.93
N PHE A 18 -5.36 -0.23 14.79
CA PHE A 18 -4.02 0.10 14.33
C PHE A 18 -3.85 1.55 13.84
N PHE A 19 -4.92 2.27 13.46
CA PHE A 19 -4.78 3.61 12.87
C PHE A 19 -4.11 4.63 13.79
N GLU A 20 -4.35 4.60 15.10
CA GLU A 20 -3.70 5.51 16.06
C GLU A 20 -2.17 5.31 16.06
N LYS A 21 -1.73 4.05 16.10
CA LYS A 21 -0.30 3.69 16.12
C LYS A 21 0.38 3.92 14.78
N LEU A 22 -0.33 3.62 13.69
CA LEU A 22 0.13 3.95 12.35
C LEU A 22 0.36 5.45 12.21
N ALA A 23 -0.62 6.29 12.57
CA ALA A 23 -0.52 7.74 12.49
C ALA A 23 0.66 8.30 13.27
N ALA A 24 1.01 7.69 14.42
CA ALA A 24 2.15 8.08 15.23
C ALA A 24 3.52 7.68 14.63
N ALA A 25 3.56 6.60 13.84
CA ALA A 25 4.80 6.01 13.33
C ALA A 25 5.13 6.40 11.88
N GLU A 26 4.13 6.57 11.01
CA GLU A 26 4.27 6.64 9.55
C GLU A 26 5.20 7.76 9.05
N ASP A 27 5.23 8.90 9.71
CA ASP A 27 6.08 10.01 9.29
C ASP A 27 7.55 9.81 9.72
N ARG A 28 7.82 8.89 10.63
CA ARG A 28 9.13 8.72 11.27
C ARG A 28 9.78 7.38 10.96
N HIS A 29 9.03 6.31 10.87
CA HIS A 29 9.53 4.95 10.72
C HIS A 29 10.12 4.73 9.31
N PHE A 30 11.31 4.16 9.24
CA PHE A 30 12.09 3.97 8.00
C PHE A 30 11.30 3.27 6.88
N TRP A 31 10.51 2.26 7.24
CA TRP A 31 9.76 1.46 6.26
C TRP A 31 8.71 2.30 5.53
N PHE A 32 7.88 3.06 6.28
CA PHE A 32 6.88 3.94 5.69
C PHE A 32 7.52 5.06 4.85
N ARG A 33 8.62 5.65 5.34
CA ARG A 33 9.36 6.69 4.61
C ARG A 33 9.92 6.16 3.29
N ALA A 34 10.54 4.98 3.29
CA ALA A 34 11.08 4.37 2.08
C ALA A 34 9.95 3.99 1.09
N ARG A 35 8.87 3.37 1.56
CA ARG A 35 7.68 3.07 0.75
C ARG A 35 7.11 4.34 0.11
N ASN A 36 6.89 5.37 0.89
CA ASN A 36 6.31 6.62 0.40
C ASN A 36 7.22 7.33 -0.61
N ARG A 37 8.56 7.22 -0.49
CA ARG A 37 9.49 7.70 -1.52
C ARG A 37 9.37 6.92 -2.83
N VAL A 38 9.26 5.60 -2.77
CA VAL A 38 9.04 4.75 -3.96
C VAL A 38 7.75 5.15 -4.65
N ILE A 39 6.65 5.20 -3.91
CA ILE A 39 5.32 5.57 -4.44
C ILE A 39 5.35 6.98 -5.05
N GLY A 40 5.84 7.97 -4.30
CA GLY A 40 5.92 9.35 -4.78
C GLY A 40 6.78 9.51 -6.03
N THR A 41 7.92 8.79 -6.09
CA THR A 41 8.81 8.82 -7.26
C THR A 41 8.09 8.28 -8.51
N LEU A 42 7.41 7.14 -8.39
CA LEU A 42 6.68 6.54 -9.50
C LEU A 42 5.46 7.38 -9.91
N ALA A 43 4.71 7.93 -8.93
CA ALA A 43 3.57 8.80 -9.19
C ALA A 43 4.00 10.08 -9.93
N ALA A 44 5.11 10.71 -9.50
CA ALA A 44 5.66 11.88 -10.19
C ALA A 44 6.04 11.57 -11.65
N GLN A 45 6.64 10.41 -11.92
CA GLN A 45 6.97 9.98 -13.28
C GLN A 45 5.74 9.72 -14.14
N LEU A 46 4.72 9.06 -13.57
CA LEU A 46 3.48 8.74 -14.28
C LEU A 46 2.68 9.97 -14.65
N THR A 47 2.82 11.05 -13.88
CA THR A 47 2.07 12.30 -14.06
C THR A 47 2.89 13.43 -14.68
N ALA A 48 4.19 13.24 -14.93
CA ALA A 48 5.10 14.31 -15.40
C ALA A 48 4.65 14.97 -16.71
N GLY A 49 4.17 14.16 -17.66
CA GLY A 49 3.71 14.63 -18.98
C GLY A 49 2.24 15.06 -19.06
N LEU A 50 1.49 14.95 -17.95
CA LEU A 50 0.07 15.28 -17.94
C LEU A 50 -0.16 16.80 -17.83
N PRO A 51 -1.24 17.33 -18.42
CA PRO A 51 -1.64 18.71 -18.24
C PRO A 51 -1.99 18.99 -16.78
N ALA A 52 -1.90 20.24 -16.33
CA ALA A 52 -2.32 20.62 -14.99
C ALA A 52 -3.80 20.29 -14.75
N GLY A 53 -4.13 19.92 -13.51
CA GLY A 53 -5.48 19.51 -13.16
C GLY A 53 -5.75 18.00 -13.31
N PHE A 54 -4.75 17.21 -13.69
CA PHE A 54 -4.87 15.73 -13.66
C PHE A 54 -5.33 15.22 -12.28
N ARG A 55 -5.94 14.05 -12.26
CA ARG A 55 -6.62 13.53 -11.08
C ARG A 55 -5.95 12.24 -10.58
N VAL A 56 -5.65 12.20 -9.30
CA VAL A 56 -5.07 11.03 -8.61
C VAL A 56 -6.05 10.56 -7.53
N LEU A 57 -6.33 9.27 -7.48
CA LEU A 57 -7.13 8.64 -6.44
C LEU A 57 -6.25 7.66 -5.66
N GLU A 58 -6.21 7.78 -4.34
CA GLU A 58 -5.72 6.74 -3.45
C GLU A 58 -6.90 5.98 -2.84
N VAL A 59 -6.97 4.67 -3.08
CA VAL A 59 -7.98 3.77 -2.52
C VAL A 59 -7.39 3.05 -1.32
N GLY A 60 -8.06 3.16 -0.16
CA GLY A 60 -7.54 2.68 1.11
C GLY A 60 -6.49 3.63 1.72
N CYS A 61 -6.78 4.93 1.72
CA CYS A 61 -5.80 5.94 2.14
C CYS A 61 -5.50 5.97 3.66
N GLY A 62 -6.29 5.27 4.47
CA GLY A 62 -6.08 5.14 5.90
C GLY A 62 -5.86 6.47 6.61
N THR A 63 -4.70 6.61 7.24
CA THR A 63 -4.28 7.82 7.97
C THR A 63 -3.78 8.96 7.08
N GLY A 64 -3.69 8.73 5.76
CA GLY A 64 -3.28 9.74 4.77
C GLY A 64 -1.78 9.97 4.65
N ALA A 65 -0.93 9.09 5.15
CA ALA A 65 0.52 9.27 5.04
C ALA A 65 1.02 9.14 3.59
N VAL A 66 0.50 8.17 2.83
CA VAL A 66 0.81 8.03 1.39
C VAL A 66 0.12 9.14 0.60
N LEU A 67 -1.11 9.50 0.96
CA LEU A 67 -1.84 10.60 0.32
C LEU A 67 -1.01 11.90 0.33
N ARG A 68 -0.38 12.22 1.47
CA ARG A 68 0.56 13.35 1.58
C ARG A 68 1.79 13.21 0.67
N ALA A 69 2.31 11.99 0.51
CA ALA A 69 3.42 11.76 -0.42
C ALA A 69 2.99 11.97 -1.87
N LEU A 70 1.79 11.53 -2.25
CA LEU A 70 1.20 11.76 -3.56
C LEU A 70 0.94 13.26 -3.83
N GLU A 71 0.40 13.99 -2.85
CA GLU A 71 0.17 15.44 -2.96
C GLU A 71 1.48 16.20 -3.25
N ARG A 72 2.57 15.83 -2.55
CA ARG A 72 3.90 16.42 -2.79
C ARG A 72 4.48 16.02 -4.16
N ALA A 73 4.25 14.80 -4.60
CA ALA A 73 4.75 14.26 -5.86
C ALA A 73 3.97 14.79 -7.07
N CYS A 74 2.70 15.15 -6.88
CA CYS A 74 1.74 15.54 -7.91
C CYS A 74 1.20 16.98 -7.70
N PRO A 75 2.05 18.02 -7.55
CA PRO A 75 1.62 19.36 -7.13
C PRO A 75 0.72 20.08 -8.14
N ARG A 76 0.71 19.63 -9.41
CA ARG A 76 -0.14 20.18 -10.47
C ARG A 76 -1.47 19.44 -10.63
N GLY A 77 -1.67 18.35 -9.88
CA GLY A 77 -2.86 17.50 -9.93
C GLY A 77 -3.79 17.73 -8.74
N THR A 78 -4.94 17.09 -8.81
CA THR A 78 -5.87 16.95 -7.70
C THR A 78 -5.75 15.55 -7.14
N VAL A 79 -5.31 15.42 -5.89
CA VAL A 79 -5.18 14.14 -5.19
C VAL A 79 -6.36 13.99 -4.24
N VAL A 80 -7.01 12.83 -4.28
CA VAL A 80 -8.17 12.47 -3.43
C VAL A 80 -7.88 11.13 -2.76
N GLY A 81 -8.10 11.07 -1.46
CA GLY A 81 -8.06 9.82 -0.69
C GLY A 81 -9.45 9.27 -0.46
N MET A 82 -9.60 7.97 -0.63
CA MET A 82 -10.82 7.24 -0.31
C MET A 82 -10.52 6.13 0.69
N ASP A 83 -11.31 6.03 1.74
CA ASP A 83 -11.22 4.93 2.68
C ASP A 83 -12.62 4.57 3.22
N PHE A 84 -12.77 3.33 3.64
CA PHE A 84 -13.98 2.86 4.30
C PHE A 84 -14.04 3.32 5.76
N PHE A 85 -12.91 3.34 6.45
CA PHE A 85 -12.81 3.56 7.89
C PHE A 85 -12.71 5.05 8.24
N GLY A 86 -13.76 5.58 8.87
CA GLY A 86 -13.76 6.95 9.38
C GLY A 86 -12.67 7.21 10.44
N GLU A 87 -12.21 6.15 11.12
CA GLU A 87 -11.10 6.19 12.07
C GLU A 87 -9.81 6.66 11.39
N GLY A 88 -9.43 6.04 10.28
CA GLY A 88 -8.28 6.46 9.47
C GLY A 88 -8.46 7.85 8.88
N LEU A 89 -9.63 8.12 8.30
CA LEU A 89 -9.94 9.40 7.68
C LEU A 89 -9.86 10.59 8.63
N ARG A 90 -10.11 10.41 9.95
CA ARG A 90 -9.91 11.49 10.93
C ARG A 90 -8.44 11.92 11.03
N HIS A 91 -7.49 10.99 10.92
CA HIS A 91 -6.07 11.32 10.87
C HIS A 91 -5.69 11.98 9.55
N ALA A 92 -6.18 11.46 8.44
CA ALA A 92 -5.95 12.03 7.11
C ALA A 92 -6.52 13.45 6.98
N HIS A 93 -7.69 13.72 7.57
CA HIS A 93 -8.29 15.05 7.60
C HIS A 93 -7.41 16.08 8.34
N ARG A 94 -6.81 15.71 9.46
CA ARG A 94 -5.86 16.56 10.19
C ARG A 94 -4.62 16.91 9.36
N ARG A 95 -4.30 16.11 8.35
CA ARG A 95 -3.22 16.37 7.40
C ARG A 95 -3.62 17.35 6.27
N GLY A 96 -4.91 17.75 6.19
CA GLY A 96 -5.43 18.70 5.23
C GLY A 96 -5.78 18.12 3.86
N SER A 97 -5.86 16.81 3.73
CA SER A 97 -6.11 16.12 2.45
C SER A 97 -7.60 16.13 2.07
N ARG A 98 -7.87 15.99 0.75
CA ARG A 98 -9.23 15.80 0.21
C ARG A 98 -9.65 14.35 0.37
N LEU A 99 -10.78 14.09 1.03
CA LEU A 99 -11.17 12.76 1.46
C LEU A 99 -12.60 12.43 1.08
N VAL A 100 -12.83 11.15 0.79
CA VAL A 100 -14.15 10.57 0.58
C VAL A 100 -14.26 9.29 1.41
N GLN A 101 -15.27 9.20 2.26
CA GLN A 101 -15.58 7.94 2.94
C GLN A 101 -16.48 7.10 2.06
N ALA A 102 -15.97 5.97 1.57
CA ALA A 102 -16.73 5.08 0.70
C ALA A 102 -16.19 3.64 0.74
N ASP A 103 -17.05 2.72 0.31
CA ASP A 103 -16.70 1.32 0.08
C ASP A 103 -16.00 1.19 -1.28
N LEU A 104 -14.84 0.54 -1.30
CA LEU A 104 -14.08 0.29 -2.54
C LEU A 104 -14.84 -0.60 -3.55
N HIS A 105 -15.84 -1.36 -3.09
CA HIS A 105 -16.73 -2.13 -3.97
C HIS A 105 -17.82 -1.28 -4.66
N ALA A 106 -18.01 -0.05 -4.18
CA ALA A 106 -18.98 0.90 -4.73
C ALA A 106 -18.43 2.33 -4.65
N PRO A 107 -17.30 2.62 -5.31
CA PRO A 107 -16.67 3.94 -5.27
C PRO A 107 -17.61 4.99 -5.88
N PRO A 108 -17.83 6.14 -5.21
CA PRO A 108 -18.79 7.16 -5.67
C PRO A 108 -18.17 8.10 -6.72
N PHE A 109 -17.40 7.56 -7.63
CA PHE A 109 -16.71 8.33 -8.66
C PHE A 109 -17.13 7.89 -10.06
N ALA A 110 -17.26 8.87 -10.95
CA ALA A 110 -17.27 8.63 -12.39
C ALA A 110 -15.83 8.40 -12.90
N VAL A 111 -15.71 7.93 -14.14
CA VAL A 111 -14.42 7.82 -14.86
C VAL A 111 -13.64 9.13 -14.84
N GLY A 112 -12.32 9.06 -14.85
CA GLY A 112 -11.47 10.20 -15.12
C GLY A 112 -10.29 10.41 -14.17
N PHE A 113 -9.79 9.36 -13.50
CA PHE A 113 -8.52 9.43 -12.80
C PHE A 113 -7.36 9.05 -13.72
N ASP A 114 -6.34 9.88 -13.76
CA ASP A 114 -5.11 9.63 -14.52
C ASP A 114 -4.19 8.65 -13.79
N LEU A 115 -4.31 8.60 -12.45
CA LEU A 115 -3.61 7.66 -11.60
C LEU A 115 -4.53 7.17 -10.49
N VAL A 116 -4.62 5.85 -10.34
CA VAL A 116 -5.27 5.18 -9.19
C VAL A 116 -4.19 4.42 -8.42
N GLY A 117 -4.11 4.63 -7.12
CA GLY A 117 -3.17 3.95 -6.23
C GLY A 117 -3.86 3.06 -5.20
N LEU A 118 -3.33 1.84 -4.99
CA LEU A 118 -3.68 0.95 -3.88
C LEU A 118 -2.37 0.53 -3.19
N PHE A 119 -2.21 0.92 -1.94
CA PHE A 119 -0.95 0.71 -1.23
C PHE A 119 -1.17 -0.10 0.04
N ASP A 120 -0.78 -1.38 -0.03
CA ASP A 120 -0.97 -2.38 1.01
C ASP A 120 -2.47 -2.53 1.38
N VAL A 121 -3.29 -2.74 0.35
CA VAL A 121 -4.76 -2.91 0.42
C VAL A 121 -5.19 -4.24 -0.20
N VAL A 122 -4.57 -4.62 -1.32
CA VAL A 122 -5.03 -5.74 -2.16
C VAL A 122 -4.94 -7.08 -1.42
N GLU A 123 -3.96 -7.24 -0.54
CA GLU A 123 -3.74 -8.42 0.30
C GLU A 123 -4.86 -8.70 1.30
N HIS A 124 -5.66 -7.68 1.62
CA HIS A 124 -6.80 -7.82 2.52
C HIS A 124 -8.07 -8.28 1.81
N LEU A 125 -8.09 -8.21 0.48
CA LEU A 125 -9.29 -8.48 -0.32
C LEU A 125 -9.47 -9.97 -0.58
N PRO A 126 -10.66 -10.54 -0.39
CA PRO A 126 -10.94 -11.94 -0.75
C PRO A 126 -10.87 -12.16 -2.26
N ASP A 127 -11.43 -11.25 -3.05
CA ASP A 127 -11.49 -11.26 -4.51
C ASP A 127 -10.78 -10.01 -5.07
N ASP A 128 -9.46 -10.06 -5.07
CA ASP A 128 -8.59 -8.99 -5.51
C ASP A 128 -8.70 -8.70 -7.02
N VAL A 129 -8.82 -9.75 -7.84
CA VAL A 129 -8.96 -9.61 -9.31
C VAL A 129 -10.22 -8.83 -9.66
N ARG A 130 -11.35 -9.16 -9.03
CA ARG A 130 -12.61 -8.46 -9.24
C ARG A 130 -12.52 -6.99 -8.85
N VAL A 131 -11.97 -6.70 -7.66
CA VAL A 131 -11.81 -5.31 -7.20
C VAL A 131 -10.91 -4.52 -8.13
N LEU A 132 -9.76 -5.07 -8.53
CA LEU A 132 -8.86 -4.44 -9.48
C LEU A 132 -9.56 -4.17 -10.82
N SER A 133 -10.35 -5.13 -11.33
CA SER A 133 -11.15 -4.94 -12.55
C SER A 133 -12.23 -3.85 -12.40
N ASP A 134 -12.90 -3.79 -11.25
CA ASP A 134 -13.89 -2.74 -10.98
C ASP A 134 -13.25 -1.36 -10.91
N LEU A 135 -12.06 -1.24 -10.32
CA LEU A 135 -11.31 0.02 -10.24
C LEU A 135 -10.73 0.47 -11.60
N ALA A 136 -10.52 -0.46 -12.55
CA ALA A 136 -10.11 -0.11 -13.91
C ALA A 136 -11.09 0.85 -14.60
N ARG A 137 -12.36 0.83 -14.20
CA ARG A 137 -13.40 1.71 -14.75
C ARG A 137 -13.24 3.17 -14.32
N LEU A 138 -12.51 3.43 -13.22
CA LEU A 138 -12.25 4.78 -12.73
C LEU A 138 -11.12 5.47 -13.48
N LEU A 139 -10.27 4.69 -14.17
CA LEU A 139 -9.14 5.23 -14.92
C LEU A 139 -9.62 5.94 -16.19
N ALA A 140 -9.07 7.11 -16.42
CA ALA A 140 -9.15 7.80 -17.70
C ALA A 140 -8.47 6.95 -18.80
N PRO A 141 -8.77 7.19 -20.08
CA PRO A 141 -8.01 6.60 -21.19
C PRO A 141 -6.52 6.89 -21.02
N GLY A 142 -5.68 5.83 -21.03
CA GLY A 142 -4.25 5.96 -20.78
C GLY A 142 -3.84 6.16 -19.31
N GLY A 143 -4.80 6.18 -18.39
CA GLY A 143 -4.53 6.26 -16.95
C GLY A 143 -3.79 5.04 -16.41
N ALA A 144 -3.07 5.21 -15.31
CA ALA A 144 -2.24 4.17 -14.70
C ALA A 144 -2.78 3.71 -13.34
N LEU A 145 -2.54 2.44 -13.04
CA LEU A 145 -2.65 1.86 -11.72
C LEU A 145 -1.25 1.75 -11.09
N LEU A 146 -1.10 2.17 -9.84
CA LEU A 146 0.09 1.99 -9.03
C LEU A 146 -0.28 1.20 -7.78
N VAL A 147 0.36 0.04 -7.58
CA VAL A 147 0.02 -0.88 -6.49
C VAL A 147 1.27 -1.22 -5.69
N THR A 148 1.13 -1.30 -4.37
CA THR A 148 2.09 -2.00 -3.51
C THR A 148 1.40 -3.11 -2.73
N VAL A 149 2.11 -4.23 -2.54
CA VAL A 149 1.64 -5.40 -1.79
C VAL A 149 2.80 -6.05 -1.03
N PRO A 150 2.56 -6.77 0.07
CA PRO A 150 3.58 -7.57 0.73
C PRO A 150 4.04 -8.72 -0.17
N ALA A 151 5.37 -8.93 -0.23
CA ALA A 151 6.02 -9.96 -1.03
C ALA A 151 6.40 -11.17 -0.20
N GLY A 152 6.56 -12.32 -0.89
CA GLY A 152 7.20 -13.53 -0.37
C GLY A 152 6.31 -14.33 0.57
N ARG A 153 5.76 -15.45 0.09
CA ARG A 153 4.94 -16.35 0.90
C ARG A 153 5.73 -16.93 2.08
N GLU A 154 7.05 -17.06 1.93
CA GLU A 154 7.97 -17.51 2.96
C GLU A 154 8.13 -16.51 4.12
N LEU A 155 7.69 -15.26 3.95
CA LEU A 155 7.68 -14.24 4.99
C LEU A 155 6.36 -14.21 5.79
N TRP A 156 5.38 -15.06 5.45
CA TRP A 156 4.13 -15.15 6.21
C TRP A 156 4.40 -15.44 7.69
N SER A 157 3.67 -14.79 8.58
CA SER A 157 3.84 -14.97 10.03
C SER A 157 2.62 -14.47 10.80
N TRP A 158 2.67 -14.58 12.12
CA TRP A 158 1.70 -14.01 13.04
C TRP A 158 1.40 -12.52 12.79
N TYR A 159 2.35 -11.77 12.23
CA TYR A 159 2.12 -10.38 11.86
C TYR A 159 1.03 -10.25 10.78
N ASP A 160 1.12 -11.08 9.75
CA ASP A 160 0.14 -11.08 8.66
C ASP A 160 -1.25 -11.43 9.16
N GLU A 161 -1.34 -12.37 10.13
CA GLU A 161 -2.58 -12.75 10.79
C GLU A 161 -3.13 -11.61 11.65
N ALA A 162 -2.28 -10.96 12.46
CA ALA A 162 -2.66 -9.83 13.31
C ALA A 162 -3.21 -8.65 12.52
N VAL A 163 -2.60 -8.32 11.37
CA VAL A 163 -3.08 -7.25 10.47
C VAL A 163 -4.12 -7.72 9.47
N ARG A 164 -4.54 -9.00 9.56
CA ARG A 164 -5.59 -9.63 8.72
C ARG A 164 -5.26 -9.69 7.25
N HIS A 165 -3.99 -9.90 6.90
CA HIS A 165 -3.63 -10.26 5.54
C HIS A 165 -4.24 -11.61 5.16
N ARG A 166 -4.65 -11.75 3.93
CA ARG A 166 -5.11 -13.01 3.34
C ARG A 166 -4.01 -13.70 2.56
N ARG A 167 -3.04 -12.92 2.08
CA ARG A 167 -1.95 -13.40 1.23
C ARG A 167 -0.76 -12.47 1.19
N ARG A 168 0.37 -13.02 0.78
CA ARG A 168 1.54 -12.33 0.28
C ARG A 168 1.74 -12.75 -1.16
N TYR A 169 2.24 -11.87 -2.00
CA TYR A 169 2.33 -12.08 -3.43
C TYR A 169 3.73 -12.47 -3.85
N GLU A 170 3.79 -13.35 -4.88
CA GLU A 170 4.96 -13.48 -5.71
C GLU A 170 4.86 -12.53 -6.91
N PRO A 171 6.00 -12.04 -7.46
CA PRO A 171 5.97 -11.13 -8.61
C PRO A 171 5.15 -11.64 -9.80
N THR A 172 5.31 -12.93 -10.14
CA THR A 172 4.57 -13.58 -11.23
C THR A 172 3.08 -13.70 -10.94
N GLU A 173 2.72 -13.97 -9.68
CA GLU A 173 1.32 -14.05 -9.25
C GLU A 173 0.63 -12.69 -9.35
N LEU A 174 1.27 -11.62 -8.85
CA LEU A 174 0.70 -10.27 -8.95
C LEU A 174 0.52 -9.85 -10.41
N ALA A 175 1.50 -10.14 -11.27
CA ALA A 175 1.41 -9.85 -12.69
C ALA A 175 0.25 -10.59 -13.37
N ALA A 176 0.04 -11.89 -13.04
CA ALA A 176 -1.06 -12.67 -13.55
C ALA A 176 -2.41 -12.10 -13.14
N ARG A 177 -2.60 -11.79 -11.84
CA ARG A 177 -3.84 -11.19 -11.30
C ARG A 177 -4.16 -9.84 -11.91
N LEU A 178 -3.15 -8.98 -12.10
CA LEU A 178 -3.32 -7.72 -12.83
C LEU A 178 -3.74 -7.96 -14.27
N GLY A 179 -3.15 -8.96 -14.94
CA GLY A 179 -3.53 -9.39 -16.30
C GLY A 179 -4.97 -9.86 -16.39
N GLU A 180 -5.41 -10.71 -15.46
CA GLU A 180 -6.79 -11.21 -15.34
C GLU A 180 -7.78 -10.06 -15.06
N ALA A 181 -7.37 -9.05 -14.29
CA ALA A 181 -8.17 -7.86 -14.01
C ALA A 181 -8.23 -6.86 -15.18
N GLY A 182 -7.60 -7.17 -16.34
CA GLY A 182 -7.66 -6.35 -17.55
C GLY A 182 -6.55 -5.29 -17.65
N TYR A 183 -5.45 -5.45 -16.91
CA TYR A 183 -4.31 -4.53 -16.98
C TYR A 183 -3.14 -5.12 -17.79
N ALA A 184 -2.34 -4.24 -18.38
CA ALA A 184 -1.01 -4.53 -18.90
C ALA A 184 0.03 -4.00 -17.89
N VAL A 185 0.86 -4.88 -17.35
CA VAL A 185 1.92 -4.52 -16.42
C VAL A 185 3.08 -3.88 -17.20
N GLU A 186 3.39 -2.62 -16.92
CA GLU A 186 4.51 -1.88 -17.52
C GLU A 186 5.79 -1.99 -16.69
N TYR A 187 5.65 -2.12 -15.39
CA TYR A 187 6.77 -2.24 -14.47
C TYR A 187 6.35 -3.02 -13.23
N LEU A 188 7.20 -3.91 -12.77
CA LEU A 188 7.01 -4.63 -11.53
C LEU A 188 8.38 -4.91 -10.91
N SER A 189 8.51 -4.65 -9.61
CA SER A 189 9.73 -4.90 -8.88
C SER A 189 9.45 -5.23 -7.42
N PRO A 190 10.08 -6.26 -6.87
CA PRO A 190 10.27 -6.32 -5.43
C PRO A 190 11.03 -5.07 -4.94
N TYR A 191 10.87 -4.72 -3.67
CA TYR A 191 11.63 -3.66 -3.01
C TYR A 191 11.75 -3.95 -1.51
N MET A 192 12.50 -3.13 -0.77
CA MET A 192 12.93 -3.40 0.61
C MET A 192 13.93 -4.57 0.70
N SER A 193 14.81 -4.72 -0.31
CA SER A 193 15.81 -5.80 -0.37
C SER A 193 16.84 -5.76 0.75
N PRO A 194 17.39 -4.60 1.18
CA PRO A 194 18.39 -4.54 2.25
C PRO A 194 17.90 -5.10 3.59
N ILE A 195 16.60 -4.97 3.87
CA ILE A 195 16.04 -5.49 5.12
C ILE A 195 15.50 -6.92 5.00
N PHE A 196 15.41 -7.47 3.80
CA PHE A 196 14.87 -8.81 3.56
C PHE A 196 15.58 -9.89 4.39
N PRO A 197 16.92 -9.99 4.45
CA PRO A 197 17.59 -11.04 5.23
C PRO A 197 17.25 -10.97 6.72
N LEU A 198 17.16 -9.75 7.28
CA LEU A 198 16.81 -9.54 8.68
C LEU A 198 15.36 -9.96 8.95
N VAL A 199 14.43 -9.54 8.11
CA VAL A 199 13.02 -9.90 8.22
C VAL A 199 12.83 -11.40 8.07
N TRP A 200 13.47 -12.01 7.06
CA TRP A 200 13.40 -13.45 6.82
C TRP A 200 13.91 -14.26 8.02
N LEU A 201 15.10 -13.91 8.55
CA LEU A 201 15.66 -14.57 9.72
C LEU A 201 14.73 -14.45 10.94
N ARG A 202 14.24 -13.24 11.21
CA ARG A 202 13.32 -12.98 12.31
C ARG A 202 12.03 -13.80 12.18
N ARG A 203 11.44 -13.87 10.98
CA ARG A 203 10.24 -14.68 10.70
C ARG A 203 10.49 -16.16 10.84
N LYS A 204 11.66 -16.64 10.40
CA LYS A 204 12.07 -18.04 10.55
C LYS A 204 12.23 -18.42 12.02
N LEU A 205 12.89 -17.58 12.81
CA LEU A 205 13.05 -17.82 14.27
C LEU A 205 11.70 -17.77 14.99
N ALA A 206 10.82 -16.84 14.64
CA ALA A 206 9.49 -16.74 15.23
C ALA A 206 8.63 -18.00 14.97
N ARG A 207 8.76 -18.62 13.79
CA ARG A 207 8.06 -19.89 13.46
C ARG A 207 8.59 -21.10 14.22
N ALA A 208 9.86 -21.07 14.63
CA ALA A 208 10.47 -22.16 15.41
C ALA A 208 10.06 -22.12 16.88
N GLY A 209 9.50 -21.01 17.35
CA GLY A 209 8.99 -20.82 18.70
C GLY A 209 7.52 -21.26 18.86
N ARG A 210 6.98 -21.08 20.07
CA ARG A 210 5.54 -21.23 20.33
C ARG A 210 4.78 -20.17 19.53
N PRO A 211 3.68 -20.53 18.82
CA PRO A 211 2.80 -19.54 18.22
C PRO A 211 2.30 -18.56 19.29
N PRO A 212 2.38 -17.25 19.06
CA PRO A 212 1.81 -16.28 19.98
C PRO A 212 0.28 -16.39 20.02
N SER A 213 -0.32 -16.09 21.15
CA SER A 213 -1.77 -15.88 21.23
C SER A 213 -2.20 -14.64 20.42
N ASP A 214 -3.49 -14.46 20.15
CA ASP A 214 -4.00 -13.29 19.42
C ASP A 214 -3.58 -11.98 20.07
N ALA A 215 -3.65 -11.90 21.41
CA ALA A 215 -3.23 -10.70 22.14
C ALA A 215 -1.72 -10.44 22.04
N GLU A 216 -0.89 -11.50 22.11
CA GLU A 216 0.56 -11.41 21.92
C GLU A 216 0.90 -11.02 20.46
N SER A 217 0.19 -11.56 19.47
CA SER A 217 0.35 -11.22 18.06
C SER A 217 0.04 -9.76 17.79
N HIS A 218 -1.02 -9.23 18.39
CA HIS A 218 -1.38 -7.81 18.33
C HIS A 218 -0.29 -6.94 18.95
N ALA A 219 0.17 -7.24 20.15
CA ALA A 219 1.22 -6.48 20.83
C ALA A 219 2.56 -6.51 20.06
N LEU A 220 2.90 -7.65 19.46
CA LEU A 220 4.07 -7.80 18.61
C LEU A 220 3.93 -7.00 17.31
N ALA A 221 2.75 -7.02 16.68
CA ALA A 221 2.49 -6.23 15.46
C ALA A 221 2.60 -4.73 15.72
N GLU A 222 2.13 -4.27 16.87
CA GLU A 222 2.34 -2.89 17.32
C GLU A 222 3.81 -2.55 17.54
N GLY A 223 4.59 -3.51 18.03
CA GLY A 223 6.04 -3.37 18.21
C GLY A 223 6.82 -3.17 16.89
N GLU A 224 6.27 -3.64 15.76
CA GLU A 224 6.86 -3.42 14.42
C GLU A 224 6.89 -1.91 14.05
N PHE A 225 6.00 -1.10 14.60
CA PHE A 225 5.95 0.34 14.35
C PHE A 225 6.88 1.16 15.24
N ARG A 226 7.64 0.49 16.12
CA ARG A 226 8.54 1.18 17.05
C ARG A 226 9.71 1.82 16.30
N VAL A 227 9.83 3.13 16.44
CA VAL A 227 10.97 3.89 15.93
C VAL A 227 12.13 3.79 16.94
N VAL A 228 13.21 3.12 16.56
CA VAL A 228 14.45 3.03 17.35
C VAL A 228 15.45 4.04 16.76
N PRO A 229 15.76 5.14 17.48
CA PRO A 229 16.70 6.15 17.00
C PRO A 229 18.07 5.53 16.63
N GLY A 230 18.73 6.08 15.64
CA GLY A 230 19.98 5.55 15.09
C GLY A 230 19.78 4.37 14.15
N LEU A 231 19.11 3.31 14.59
CA LEU A 231 18.79 2.16 13.73
C LEU A 231 17.80 2.56 12.63
N ASN A 232 16.80 3.36 12.96
CA ASN A 232 15.82 3.85 12.00
C ASN A 232 16.47 4.64 10.87
N GLU A 233 17.38 5.54 11.18
CA GLU A 233 18.11 6.37 10.22
C GLU A 233 19.05 5.51 9.36
N LEU A 234 19.74 4.55 9.97
CA LEU A 234 20.60 3.59 9.25
C LEU A 234 19.81 2.79 8.23
N LEU A 235 18.67 2.22 8.63
CA LEU A 235 17.81 1.43 7.74
C LEU A 235 17.22 2.30 6.62
N ASP A 236 16.81 3.53 6.92
CA ASP A 236 16.33 4.50 5.94
C ASP A 236 17.43 4.84 4.91
N TRP A 237 18.66 5.01 5.35
CA TRP A 237 19.81 5.25 4.48
C TRP A 237 20.13 4.03 3.60
N CYS A 238 20.10 2.82 4.15
CA CYS A 238 20.29 1.58 3.39
C CYS A 238 19.24 1.37 2.27
N LEU A 239 18.03 1.86 2.47
CA LEU A 239 16.94 1.75 1.49
C LEU A 239 16.97 2.86 0.42
N ALA A 240 17.66 3.97 0.65
CA ALA A 240 17.71 5.08 -0.30
C ALA A 240 18.22 4.74 -1.72
N PRO A 241 19.22 3.85 -1.91
CA PRO A 241 19.69 3.43 -3.23
C PRO A 241 18.62 2.69 -4.04
N GLU A 242 17.71 1.95 -3.41
CA GLU A 242 16.63 1.25 -4.10
C GLU A 242 15.67 2.21 -4.78
N VAL A 243 15.32 3.32 -4.12
CA VAL A 243 14.45 4.35 -4.69
C VAL A 243 15.03 4.86 -6.01
N ARG A 244 16.36 5.05 -6.09
CA ARG A 244 17.04 5.47 -7.33
C ARG A 244 17.02 4.38 -8.42
N ARG A 245 17.12 3.09 -8.04
CA ARG A 245 16.98 1.97 -8.99
C ARG A 245 15.58 1.90 -9.55
N ILE A 246 14.57 1.99 -8.68
CA ILE A 246 13.14 1.98 -9.05
C ILE A 246 12.80 3.20 -9.91
N ALA A 247 13.34 4.39 -9.60
CA ALA A 247 13.20 5.58 -10.42
C ALA A 247 13.71 5.38 -11.87
N ARG A 248 14.70 4.52 -12.06
CA ARG A 248 15.23 4.12 -13.38
C ARG A 248 14.52 2.90 -13.97
N ARG A 249 13.38 2.49 -13.41
CA ARG A 249 12.63 1.28 -13.80
C ARG A 249 13.48 0.00 -13.81
N ARG A 250 14.51 -0.07 -12.96
CA ARG A 250 15.32 -1.28 -12.79
C ARG A 250 14.68 -2.16 -11.73
N THR A 251 14.49 -3.43 -12.04
CA THR A 251 13.95 -4.42 -11.10
C THR A 251 14.99 -4.84 -10.07
N LEU A 252 14.51 -5.20 -8.89
CA LEU A 252 15.28 -5.81 -7.82
C LEU A 252 14.96 -7.30 -7.75
N PRO A 253 15.92 -8.15 -7.35
CA PRO A 253 15.74 -9.61 -7.41
C PRO A 253 14.81 -10.15 -6.31
N PHE A 254 14.72 -9.48 -5.17
CA PHE A 254 13.92 -9.85 -4.01
C PHE A 254 13.58 -8.63 -3.16
N GLY A 255 12.67 -8.78 -2.22
CA GLY A 255 12.28 -7.74 -1.26
C GLY A 255 11.14 -8.21 -0.38
N THR A 256 10.79 -7.42 0.65
CA THR A 256 9.67 -7.73 1.52
C THR A 256 8.33 -7.21 1.00
N SER A 257 8.37 -6.41 -0.06
CA SER A 257 7.22 -5.81 -0.73
C SER A 257 7.41 -5.80 -2.24
N ILE A 258 6.33 -5.69 -3.00
CA ILE A 258 6.34 -5.53 -4.47
C ILE A 258 5.64 -4.22 -4.80
N VAL A 259 6.18 -3.49 -5.78
CA VAL A 259 5.50 -2.37 -6.44
C VAL A 259 5.22 -2.73 -7.88
N ALA A 260 4.03 -2.39 -8.38
CA ALA A 260 3.65 -2.56 -9.77
C ALA A 260 3.02 -1.30 -10.35
N VAL A 261 3.36 -1.02 -11.61
CA VAL A 261 2.72 -0.02 -12.47
C VAL A 261 2.04 -0.76 -13.61
N ALA A 262 0.77 -0.50 -13.80
CA ALA A 262 0.00 -1.16 -14.86
C ALA A 262 -0.95 -0.16 -15.53
N ARG A 263 -1.34 -0.43 -16.79
CA ARG A 263 -2.34 0.35 -17.51
C ARG A 263 -3.51 -0.53 -17.90
N ARG A 264 -4.69 0.07 -17.95
CA ARG A 264 -5.87 -0.59 -18.49
C ARG A 264 -5.60 -0.95 -19.95
N ARG A 265 -5.92 -2.21 -20.34
CA ARG A 265 -5.90 -2.68 -21.73
C ARG A 265 -7.02 -2.08 -22.54
#